data_4332900453172b6b75e5f8fe2a9dead8
#
_entry.id   4332900453172b6b75e5f8fe2a9dead8
#
_cell.length_a   1.000
_cell.length_b   1.000
_cell.length_c   1.000
_cell.angle_alpha   90.00
_cell.angle_beta   90.00
_cell.angle_gamma   90.00
#
_symmetry.space_group_name_H-M   'P 1'
#
loop_
_entity.id
_entity.type
_entity.pdbx_description
1 polymer ?
#
loop_
_entity_poly.entity_id
_entity_poly.type
_entity_poly.pdbx_seq_one_letter_code
_entity_poly.pdbx_strand_id
1 'polypeptide(L)'
;MKYRNFVAKKKNLYQNEVSYVKNLHIALCFDREFIMPAGVALYSIISNNRHINLHFHLLISGIEEKECSAFYELEGPNTSISVYYITDKFD
;
A
#
# COMPACT_ATOMS: atom_id res chain seq x y z
N MET A 1 -10.81 6.14 9.02
CA MET A 1 -9.76 5.69 8.25
C MET A 1 -10.00 4.37 7.69
N LYS A 2 -9.53 4.14 6.54
CA LYS A 2 -9.84 2.94 5.85
C LYS A 2 -8.96 1.78 6.15
N TYR A 3 -7.82 2.03 6.71
CA TYR A 3 -6.90 0.94 6.91
C TYR A 3 -7.38 -0.13 7.87
N ARG A 4 -8.30 0.22 8.73
CA ARG A 4 -8.79 -0.77 9.63
C ARG A 4 -9.56 -1.83 8.94
N ASN A 5 -10.20 -1.51 7.85
CA ASN A 5 -11.03 -2.44 7.15
C ASN A 5 -10.25 -3.50 6.43
N PHE A 6 -9.10 -3.16 5.94
CA PHE A 6 -8.42 -4.19 5.18
C PHE A 6 -7.76 -5.21 6.09
N VAL A 7 -7.54 -4.88 7.33
CA VAL A 7 -7.03 -5.87 8.24
C VAL A 7 -8.06 -6.95 8.46
N ALA A 8 -9.30 -6.58 8.61
CA ALA A 8 -10.35 -7.53 8.79
C ALA A 8 -10.55 -8.35 7.55
N LYS A 9 -10.44 -7.73 6.39
CA LYS A 9 -10.59 -8.42 5.20
C LYS A 9 -9.53 -9.47 5.02
N LYS A 10 -8.33 -9.18 5.37
CA LYS A 10 -7.28 -10.08 5.24
C LYS A 10 -7.53 -11.36 6.01
N LYS A 11 -8.10 -11.23 7.19
CA LYS A 11 -8.38 -12.34 7.96
C LYS A 11 -9.37 -13.25 7.31
N ASN A 12 -10.39 -12.71 6.72
CA ASN A 12 -11.38 -13.48 6.07
C ASN A 12 -10.85 -14.23 4.88
N LEU A 13 -10.03 -13.59 4.13
CA LEU A 13 -9.47 -14.23 2.99
C LEU A 13 -8.66 -15.42 3.38
N TYR A 14 -7.93 -15.29 4.46
CA TYR A 14 -7.11 -16.33 4.86
C TYR A 14 -7.86 -17.57 5.21
N GLN A 15 -8.99 -17.42 5.77
CA GLN A 15 -9.71 -18.49 6.14
C GLN A 15 -10.32 -19.25 5.05
N ASN A 16 -10.57 -18.65 3.97
CA ASN A 16 -11.18 -19.28 2.96
C ASN A 16 -10.43 -20.09 2.13
N GLU A 17 -9.43 -20.41 2.07
CA GLU A 17 -8.85 -20.91 1.25
C GLU A 17 -8.08 -21.70 0.96
N VAL A 18 -8.10 -22.26 0.29
CA VAL A 18 -7.43 -23.03 -0.31
C VAL A 18 -6.85 -22.39 -1.33
N SER A 19 -6.95 -21.20 -1.47
CA SER A 19 -6.48 -20.59 -2.44
C SER A 19 -5.15 -20.55 -2.53
N TYR A 20 -4.64 -20.49 -3.58
CA TYR A 20 -3.35 -20.49 -3.80
C TYR A 20 -2.76 -19.17 -3.92
N VAL A 21 -3.53 -18.12 -4.04
CA VAL A 21 -3.02 -16.78 -4.23
C VAL A 21 -3.27 -16.03 -2.98
N LYS A 22 -2.28 -15.56 -2.30
CA LYS A 22 -2.47 -14.79 -1.12
C LYS A 22 -2.63 -13.35 -1.47
N ASN A 23 -3.38 -12.66 -0.65
CA ASN A 23 -3.53 -11.21 -0.78
C ASN A 23 -2.99 -10.60 0.50
N LEU A 24 -2.06 -9.70 0.35
CA LEU A 24 -1.47 -9.06 1.50
C LEU A 24 -1.67 -7.56 1.40
N HIS A 25 -2.22 -6.97 2.43
CA HIS A 25 -2.43 -5.52 2.47
C HIS A 25 -1.40 -4.91 3.39
N ILE A 26 -0.69 -3.93 2.89
CA ILE A 26 0.36 -3.27 3.65
C ILE A 26 0.12 -1.79 3.66
N ALA A 27 0.10 -1.19 4.83
CA ALA A 27 -0.12 0.24 4.94
C ALA A 27 1.16 0.94 5.35
N LEU A 28 1.44 2.06 4.72
CA LEU A 28 2.58 2.87 5.06
C LEU A 28 2.11 4.29 5.28
N CYS A 29 2.58 4.91 6.33
CA CYS A 29 2.24 6.30 6.61
C CYS A 29 3.51 7.11 6.56
N PHE A 30 3.53 8.15 5.77
CA PHE A 30 4.76 8.94 5.69
C PHE A 30 4.48 10.35 5.16
N ASP A 31 5.47 11.22 5.33
CA ASP A 31 5.38 12.56 4.81
C ASP A 31 6.43 12.71 3.72
N ARG A 32 6.59 13.94 3.25
CA ARG A 32 7.45 14.19 2.10
C ARG A 32 8.87 13.71 2.29
N GLU A 33 9.38 13.79 3.48
CA GLU A 33 10.77 13.42 3.70
C GLU A 33 11.04 11.94 3.53
N PHE A 34 10.01 11.14 3.57
CA PHE A 34 10.20 9.72 3.45
C PHE A 34 9.75 9.15 2.11
N ILE A 35 9.55 10.01 1.13
CA ILE A 35 9.14 9.54 -0.19
C ILE A 35 10.17 8.55 -0.76
N MET A 36 11.44 8.92 -0.71
CA MET A 36 12.44 8.03 -1.27
C MET A 36 12.59 6.74 -0.49
N PRO A 37 12.72 6.77 0.83
CA PRO A 37 12.78 5.51 1.55
C PRO A 37 11.54 4.65 1.38
N ALA A 38 10.37 5.29 1.26
CA ALA A 38 9.15 4.55 1.05
C ALA A 38 9.19 3.83 -0.29
N GLY A 39 9.66 4.51 -1.32
CA GLY A 39 9.76 3.90 -2.64
C GLY A 39 10.69 2.71 -2.64
N VAL A 40 11.81 2.84 -1.93
CA VAL A 40 12.75 1.74 -1.85
C VAL A 40 12.12 0.56 -1.11
N ALA A 41 11.38 0.85 -0.05
CA ALA A 41 10.75 -0.21 0.71
C ALA A 41 9.71 -0.94 -0.14
N LEU A 42 8.90 -0.19 -0.88
CA LEU A 42 7.90 -0.79 -1.74
C LEU A 42 8.55 -1.68 -2.78
N TYR A 43 9.57 -1.16 -3.42
CA TYR A 43 10.24 -1.91 -4.46
C TYR A 43 10.82 -3.21 -3.91
N SER A 44 11.37 -3.13 -2.73
CA SER A 44 11.96 -4.29 -2.10
C SER A 44 10.92 -5.35 -1.77
N ILE A 45 9.78 -4.91 -1.24
CA ILE A 45 8.72 -5.83 -0.91
C ILE A 45 8.17 -6.49 -2.17
N ILE A 46 7.96 -5.71 -3.21
CA ILE A 46 7.44 -6.24 -4.45
C ILE A 46 8.42 -7.24 -5.05
N SER A 47 9.69 -6.89 -5.05
CA SER A 47 10.67 -7.77 -5.65
C SER A 47 10.81 -9.10 -4.95
N ASN A 48 10.56 -9.11 -3.66
CA ASN A 48 10.72 -10.32 -2.89
C ASN A 48 9.44 -11.11 -2.71
N ASN A 49 8.33 -10.67 -3.27
CA ASN A 49 7.06 -11.34 -3.08
C ASN A 49 6.25 -11.41 -4.36
N ARG A 50 6.87 -11.88 -5.41
CA ARG A 50 6.24 -11.83 -6.71
C ARG A 50 5.07 -12.75 -6.90
N HIS A 51 4.91 -13.73 -6.04
CA HIS A 51 3.80 -14.66 -6.16
C HIS A 51 2.67 -14.34 -5.19
N ILE A 52 2.66 -13.14 -4.64
CA ILE A 52 1.64 -12.73 -3.72
C ILE A 52 0.97 -11.50 -4.31
N ASN A 53 -0.32 -11.37 -4.12
CA ASN A 53 -0.99 -10.14 -4.54
C ASN A 53 -0.81 -9.11 -3.45
N LEU A 54 -0.14 -8.04 -3.78
CA LEU A 54 0.18 -7.00 -2.82
C LEU A 54 -0.71 -5.79 -3.02
N HIS A 55 -1.27 -5.30 -1.92
CA HIS A 55 -2.12 -4.12 -1.99
C HIS A 55 -1.55 -3.11 -1.00
N PHE A 56 -0.92 -2.09 -1.54
CA PHE A 56 -0.31 -1.09 -0.71
C PHE A 56 -1.26 0.06 -0.48
N HIS A 57 -1.31 0.52 0.74
CA HIS A 57 -2.16 1.65 1.11
C HIS A 57 -1.23 2.71 1.68
N LEU A 58 -1.03 3.78 0.93
CA LEU A 58 -0.11 4.82 1.34
C LEU A 58 -0.89 5.97 1.93
N LEU A 59 -0.69 6.21 3.22
CA LEU A 59 -1.36 7.29 3.90
C LEU A 59 -0.35 8.41 4.02
N ILE A 60 -0.50 9.44 3.24
CA ILE A 60 0.51 10.45 3.12
C ILE A 60 0.02 11.81 3.59
N SER A 61 0.96 12.62 4.01
CA SER A 61 0.67 13.93 4.51
C SER A 61 1.68 14.90 3.92
N GLY A 62 1.23 16.04 3.47
CA GLY A 62 2.13 17.05 2.94
C GLY A 62 2.77 16.71 1.61
N ILE A 63 2.16 15.82 0.85
CA ILE A 63 2.69 15.41 -0.44
C ILE A 63 1.64 15.68 -1.49
N GLU A 64 2.05 16.27 -2.60
CA GLU A 64 1.11 16.58 -3.65
C GLU A 64 0.91 15.41 -4.57
N GLU A 65 -0.22 15.41 -5.22
CA GLU A 65 -0.58 14.32 -6.10
C GLU A 65 0.48 14.04 -7.16
N LYS A 66 1.05 15.07 -7.71
CA LYS A 66 2.03 14.87 -8.76
C LYS A 66 3.30 14.21 -8.24
N GLU A 67 3.54 14.29 -6.94
CA GLU A 67 4.71 13.66 -6.39
C GLU A 67 4.51 12.18 -6.18
N CYS A 68 3.28 11.71 -6.31
CA CYS A 68 2.99 10.31 -6.13
C CYS A 68 3.09 9.48 -7.38
N SER A 69 3.32 10.13 -8.51
CA SER A 69 3.29 9.39 -9.77
C SER A 69 4.29 8.25 -9.81
N ALA A 70 5.44 8.44 -9.18
CA ALA A 70 6.44 7.39 -9.21
C ALA A 70 5.97 6.14 -8.45
N PHE A 71 5.12 6.31 -7.46
CA PHE A 71 4.63 5.16 -6.75
C PHE A 71 3.72 4.33 -7.65
N TYR A 72 2.90 5.00 -8.43
CA TYR A 72 1.99 4.27 -9.29
C TYR A 72 2.72 3.47 -10.37
N GLU A 73 3.93 3.86 -10.66
CA GLU A 73 4.69 3.10 -11.63
C GLU A 73 5.12 1.75 -11.10
N LEU A 74 4.99 1.54 -9.80
CA LEU A 74 5.33 0.26 -9.23
C LEU A 74 4.19 -0.75 -9.33
N GLU A 75 3.03 -0.29 -9.77
CA GLU A 75 1.92 -1.21 -9.91
C GLU A 75 2.18 -2.21 -11.02
N GLY A 76 1.62 -3.37 -10.90
CA GLY A 76 1.81 -4.42 -11.89
C GLY A 76 0.72 -5.45 -11.76
N PRO A 77 0.89 -6.59 -12.37
CA PRO A 77 -0.18 -7.59 -12.41
C PRO A 77 -0.64 -8.03 -11.04
N ASN A 78 0.24 -8.05 -10.07
CA ASN A 78 -0.16 -8.48 -8.75
C ASN A 78 0.14 -7.43 -7.70
N THR A 79 0.28 -6.16 -8.08
CA THR A 79 0.55 -5.10 -7.13
C THR A 79 -0.38 -3.93 -7.39
N SER A 80 -1.10 -3.52 -6.39
CA SER A 80 -1.95 -2.34 -6.51
C SER A 80 -1.54 -1.33 -5.45
N ILE A 81 -1.69 -0.06 -5.76
CA ILE A 81 -1.32 1.01 -4.86
C ILE A 81 -2.46 1.99 -4.73
N SER A 82 -2.87 2.24 -3.50
CA SER A 82 -3.90 3.22 -3.21
C SER A 82 -3.30 4.29 -2.34
N VAL A 83 -3.59 5.53 -2.67
CA VAL A 83 -3.02 6.64 -1.94
C VAL A 83 -4.12 7.40 -1.21
N TYR A 84 -3.92 7.64 0.07
CA TYR A 84 -4.88 8.35 0.88
C TYR A 84 -4.21 9.61 1.40
N TYR A 85 -4.80 10.76 1.11
CA TYR A 85 -4.21 12.04 1.51
C TYR A 85 -4.78 12.44 2.87
N ILE A 86 -3.91 12.57 3.84
CA ILE A 86 -4.32 12.91 5.17
C ILE A 86 -4.13 14.39 5.38
N THR A 87 -5.15 15.07 5.86
CA THR A 87 -5.01 16.48 6.06
C THR A 87 -4.79 16.70 7.52
N ASP A 88 -4.14 17.76 7.85
CA ASP A 88 -3.90 18.13 9.19
C ASP A 88 -5.01 18.86 9.78
N LYS A 89 -6.05 19.15 9.09
CA LYS A 89 -7.06 19.91 9.65
C LYS A 89 -8.03 19.07 10.28
N PHE A 90 -8.07 19.01 11.54
CA PHE A 90 -9.03 18.24 12.22
C PHE A 90 -9.91 19.20 12.86
N ASP A 91 -10.83 19.63 12.31
CA ASP A 91 -11.62 20.59 12.96
C ASP A 91 -12.87 20.11 13.45
#